data_e93b33bab3f034d1229eb9d0333504c9
#
_entry.id   e93b33bab3f034d1229eb9d0333504c9
#
_cell.length_a   1.000
_cell.length_b   1.000
_cell.length_c   1.000
_cell.angle_alpha   90.00
_cell.angle_beta   90.00
_cell.angle_gamma   90.00
#
_symmetry.space_group_name_H-M   'P 1'
#
loop_
_entity.id
_entity.type
_entity.pdbx_description
1 polymer ?
#
loop_
_entity_poly.entity_id
_entity_poly.type
_entity_poly.pdbx_seq_one_letter_code
_entity_poly.pdbx_strand_id
1 'polypeptide(L)'
;MLGDQQEMQNKANRDFRDLASEEFDTRTLLRNAEEQAIVRKYEDFLIVDVDSHHYETEAFKEIAEYIDNPVMRHEARYQGASRGGLWSEGGMYQEIGGRITRYPGRKNEKVPASPHRDITLMGRWMDAMGVDMAVMFPTPMLNLSACPRIPVEVALSKAYNRWLCDKILDADPRIKSMLYLPFHDPEATYEIIEEFADRKGVIGFMVTSTHYRANYDNAYMKSYAALQERNLPLGFHAAFTWSDQSLQLCNRFIGVHALGFSWCNMLHMTNWITNGMPERFPKLKTLWIESGLAWIPFMMQRLDNEFMMRTSDCALLKRKPSDYMREMFYTTQPMEMVDRSEEHTS
;
A
#
# COMPACT_ATOMS: atom_id res chain seq x y z
N MET A 1 35.20 -12.82 2.39
CA MET A 1 34.03 -13.22 3.20
C MET A 1 34.01 -12.63 4.62
N LEU A 2 35.07 -12.74 5.46
CA LEU A 2 35.09 -12.08 6.79
C LEU A 2 35.28 -10.54 6.69
N GLY A 3 35.98 -10.04 5.70
CA GLY A 3 36.19 -8.61 5.45
C GLY A 3 34.89 -7.92 5.01
N ASP A 4 34.12 -8.55 4.16
CA ASP A 4 32.86 -7.98 3.64
C ASP A 4 31.78 -7.90 4.71
N GLN A 5 31.70 -8.86 5.63
CA GLN A 5 30.79 -8.82 6.77
C GLN A 5 31.16 -7.72 7.78
N GLN A 6 32.45 -7.50 8.00
CA GLN A 6 32.94 -6.44 8.87
C GLN A 6 32.69 -5.05 8.26
N GLU A 7 32.82 -4.93 6.94
CA GLU A 7 32.54 -3.68 6.22
C GLU A 7 31.03 -3.38 6.17
N MET A 8 30.18 -4.40 5.99
CA MET A 8 28.73 -4.27 6.11
C MET A 8 28.31 -3.88 7.54
N GLN A 9 28.92 -4.48 8.55
CA GLN A 9 28.64 -4.18 9.97
C GLN A 9 29.10 -2.78 10.38
N ASN A 10 30.22 -2.32 9.82
CA ASN A 10 30.70 -0.95 10.01
C ASN A 10 29.81 0.09 9.28
N LYS A 11 29.23 -0.25 8.14
CA LYS A 11 28.22 0.59 7.45
C LYS A 11 26.92 0.69 8.24
N ALA A 12 26.50 -0.40 8.89
CA ALA A 12 25.29 -0.42 9.72
C ALA A 12 25.39 0.41 11.00
N ASN A 13 26.61 0.63 11.49
CA ASN A 13 26.89 1.41 12.71
C ASN A 13 27.22 2.89 12.46
N ARG A 14 27.20 3.36 11.21
CA ARG A 14 27.36 4.79 10.93
C ARG A 14 26.16 5.56 11.48
N ASP A 15 26.42 6.65 12.17
CA ASP A 15 25.35 7.60 12.51
C ASP A 15 24.74 8.11 11.20
N PHE A 16 23.45 7.89 11.01
CA PHE A 16 22.73 8.30 9.78
C PHE A 16 22.86 9.80 9.49
N ARG A 17 23.22 10.62 10.49
CA ARG A 17 23.50 12.04 10.34
C ARG A 17 24.79 12.35 9.59
N ASP A 18 25.70 11.39 9.53
CA ASP A 18 26.99 11.52 8.87
C ASP A 18 26.98 10.99 7.43
N LEU A 19 25.82 10.49 6.94
CA LEU A 19 25.69 10.03 5.58
C LEU A 19 25.70 11.23 4.62
N ALA A 20 26.68 11.25 3.71
CA ALA A 20 26.75 12.25 2.66
C ALA A 20 25.59 12.06 1.66
N SER A 21 25.05 13.18 1.15
CA SER A 21 23.94 13.13 0.18
C SER A 21 24.27 12.36 -1.10
N GLU A 22 25.55 12.25 -1.44
CA GLU A 22 26.06 11.48 -2.58
C GLU A 22 25.88 9.96 -2.39
N GLU A 23 25.88 9.47 -1.16
CA GLU A 23 25.66 8.06 -0.84
C GLU A 23 24.21 7.60 -1.16
N PHE A 24 23.30 8.56 -1.32
CA PHE A 24 21.89 8.33 -1.69
C PHE A 24 21.56 8.73 -3.14
N ASP A 25 22.55 8.93 -3.98
CA ASP A 25 22.30 9.21 -5.40
C ASP A 25 21.61 7.99 -6.03
N THR A 26 20.44 8.23 -6.65
CA THR A 26 19.62 7.18 -7.26
C THR A 26 20.40 6.34 -8.28
N ARG A 27 21.28 6.96 -9.06
CA ARG A 27 22.10 6.25 -10.06
C ARG A 27 23.10 5.30 -9.42
N THR A 28 23.67 5.70 -8.30
CA THR A 28 24.58 4.85 -7.53
C THR A 28 23.81 3.68 -6.90
N LEU A 29 22.63 3.93 -6.35
CA LEU A 29 21.78 2.87 -5.78
C LEU A 29 21.35 1.86 -6.86
N LEU A 30 20.93 2.33 -8.05
CA LEU A 30 20.54 1.47 -9.16
C LEU A 30 21.71 0.59 -9.64
N ARG A 31 22.89 1.18 -9.81
CA ARG A 31 24.10 0.42 -10.18
C ARG A 31 24.45 -0.65 -9.14
N ASN A 32 24.41 -0.30 -7.87
CA ASN A 32 24.68 -1.26 -6.80
C ASN A 32 23.62 -2.39 -6.76
N ALA A 33 22.37 -2.08 -7.06
CA ALA A 33 21.30 -3.07 -7.15
C ALA A 33 21.53 -4.02 -8.34
N GLU A 34 21.89 -3.49 -9.50
CA GLU A 34 22.22 -4.27 -10.70
C GLU A 34 23.39 -5.22 -10.46
N GLU A 35 24.47 -4.74 -9.84
CA GLU A 35 25.63 -5.57 -9.46
C GLU A 35 25.21 -6.71 -8.51
N GLN A 36 24.32 -6.44 -7.53
CA GLN A 36 23.79 -7.45 -6.62
C GLN A 36 22.87 -8.45 -7.33
N ALA A 37 22.02 -7.99 -8.23
CA ALA A 37 21.12 -8.85 -8.98
C ALA A 37 21.91 -9.90 -9.80
N ILE A 38 22.98 -9.46 -10.47
CA ILE A 38 23.89 -10.34 -11.22
C ILE A 38 24.54 -11.36 -10.29
N VAL A 39 25.14 -10.92 -9.16
CA VAL A 39 25.82 -11.80 -8.21
C VAL A 39 24.89 -12.83 -7.60
N ARG A 40 23.64 -12.45 -7.33
CA ARG A 40 22.60 -13.33 -6.76
C ARG A 40 21.84 -14.13 -7.80
N LYS A 41 22.13 -13.93 -9.07
CA LYS A 41 21.49 -14.64 -10.21
C LYS A 41 19.97 -14.50 -10.20
N TYR A 42 19.48 -13.29 -10.05
CA TYR A 42 18.04 -13.01 -10.03
C TYR A 42 17.36 -13.35 -11.36
N GLU A 43 18.12 -13.48 -12.45
CA GLU A 43 17.65 -13.96 -13.74
C GLU A 43 17.22 -15.44 -13.76
N ASP A 44 17.63 -16.24 -12.75
CA ASP A 44 17.32 -17.68 -12.70
C ASP A 44 15.91 -17.98 -12.17
N PHE A 45 15.18 -17.02 -11.66
CA PHE A 45 13.83 -17.20 -11.08
C PHE A 45 12.97 -15.96 -11.19
N LEU A 46 11.64 -16.16 -11.23
CA LEU A 46 10.67 -15.08 -11.31
C LEU A 46 10.62 -14.27 -10.01
N ILE A 47 10.81 -12.96 -10.12
CA ILE A 47 10.67 -12.01 -9.02
C ILE A 47 9.49 -11.10 -9.30
N VAL A 48 8.54 -11.06 -8.36
CA VAL A 48 7.39 -10.18 -8.39
C VAL A 48 7.45 -9.26 -7.18
N ASP A 49 7.62 -7.96 -7.42
CA ASP A 49 7.45 -6.96 -6.37
C ASP A 49 5.95 -6.70 -6.17
N VAL A 50 5.45 -7.10 -5.02
CA VAL A 50 4.02 -7.06 -4.71
C VAL A 50 3.58 -5.76 -4.02
N ASP A 51 4.51 -4.81 -3.81
CA ASP A 51 4.27 -3.58 -3.06
C ASP A 51 5.17 -2.43 -3.55
N SER A 52 5.04 -2.12 -4.85
CA SER A 52 5.77 -1.03 -5.50
C SER A 52 4.98 0.26 -5.49
N HIS A 53 5.64 1.37 -5.23
CA HIS A 53 4.98 2.67 -5.13
C HIS A 53 5.42 3.66 -6.19
N HIS A 54 4.48 4.54 -6.59
CA HIS A 54 4.78 5.74 -7.36
C HIS A 54 4.20 6.99 -6.67
N TYR A 55 4.62 8.16 -7.14
CA TYR A 55 4.10 9.43 -6.63
C TYR A 55 3.16 10.03 -7.66
N GLU A 56 1.90 9.67 -7.58
CA GLU A 56 0.84 10.07 -8.51
C GLU A 56 0.60 11.59 -8.53
N THR A 57 1.03 12.31 -7.49
CA THR A 57 0.97 13.78 -7.47
C THR A 57 1.80 14.44 -8.57
N GLU A 58 2.82 13.79 -9.07
CA GLU A 58 3.61 14.26 -10.22
C GLU A 58 2.79 14.23 -11.52
N ALA A 59 1.80 13.32 -11.61
CA ALA A 59 0.86 13.20 -12.73
C ALA A 59 -0.52 13.83 -12.43
N PHE A 60 -0.65 14.58 -11.34
CA PHE A 60 -1.95 15.07 -10.88
C PHE A 60 -2.73 15.86 -11.95
N LYS A 61 -2.05 16.63 -12.76
CA LYS A 61 -2.68 17.39 -13.86
C LYS A 61 -3.34 16.47 -14.88
N GLU A 62 -2.73 15.34 -15.16
CA GLU A 62 -3.29 14.33 -16.06
C GLU A 62 -4.47 13.61 -15.40
N ILE A 63 -4.31 13.20 -14.13
CA ILE A 63 -5.36 12.53 -13.36
C ILE A 63 -6.60 13.43 -13.24
N ALA A 64 -6.42 14.73 -13.02
CA ALA A 64 -7.52 15.69 -12.91
C ALA A 64 -8.42 15.73 -14.16
N GLU A 65 -7.87 15.43 -15.35
CA GLU A 65 -8.65 15.38 -16.59
C GLU A 65 -9.67 14.22 -16.63
N TYR A 66 -9.44 13.18 -15.83
CA TYR A 66 -10.34 12.04 -15.71
C TYR A 66 -11.46 12.24 -14.67
N ILE A 67 -11.51 13.38 -13.97
CA ILE A 67 -12.59 13.70 -13.03
C ILE A 67 -13.88 13.98 -13.83
N ASP A 68 -14.94 13.23 -13.58
CA ASP A 68 -16.22 13.36 -14.30
C ASP A 68 -16.90 14.71 -14.01
N ASN A 69 -16.96 15.10 -12.73
CA ASN A 69 -17.61 16.34 -12.32
C ASN A 69 -16.83 17.57 -12.80
N PRO A 70 -17.41 18.43 -13.68
CA PRO A 70 -16.69 19.56 -14.25
C PRO A 70 -16.28 20.64 -13.24
N VAL A 71 -17.05 20.79 -12.16
CA VAL A 71 -16.71 21.75 -11.09
C VAL A 71 -15.51 21.26 -10.30
N MET A 72 -15.52 19.98 -9.89
CA MET A 72 -14.38 19.37 -9.18
C MET A 72 -13.14 19.31 -10.07
N ARG A 73 -13.30 19.03 -11.37
CA ARG A 73 -12.20 19.06 -12.33
C ARG A 73 -11.60 20.45 -12.45
N HIS A 74 -12.43 21.50 -12.50
CA HIS A 74 -11.96 22.89 -12.52
C HIS A 74 -11.22 23.24 -11.22
N GLU A 75 -11.76 22.86 -10.07
CA GLU A 75 -11.13 23.04 -8.75
C GLU A 75 -9.75 22.33 -8.72
N ALA A 76 -9.69 21.08 -9.16
CA ALA A 76 -8.46 20.31 -9.23
C ALA A 76 -7.38 20.96 -10.11
N ARG A 77 -7.78 21.48 -11.28
CA ARG A 77 -6.86 22.22 -12.17
C ARG A 77 -6.34 23.51 -11.55
N TYR A 78 -7.20 24.23 -10.82
CA TYR A 78 -6.86 25.51 -10.20
C TYR A 78 -5.94 25.33 -8.98
N GLN A 79 -6.26 24.40 -8.10
CA GLN A 79 -5.55 24.19 -6.84
C GLN A 79 -4.32 23.27 -7.01
N GLY A 80 -4.34 22.37 -8.00
CA GLY A 80 -3.29 21.38 -8.18
C GLY A 80 -3.18 20.38 -7.02
N ALA A 81 -2.03 19.73 -6.91
CA ALA A 81 -1.69 18.81 -5.84
C ALA A 81 -1.01 19.50 -4.64
N SER A 82 -1.11 20.83 -4.55
CA SER A 82 -0.45 21.61 -3.49
C SER A 82 -1.20 21.54 -2.16
N ARG A 83 -0.56 22.00 -1.08
CA ARG A 83 -1.18 22.23 0.22
C ARG A 83 -2.45 23.08 0.05
N GLY A 84 -3.59 22.59 0.49
CA GLY A 84 -4.89 23.24 0.32
C GLY A 84 -5.69 22.79 -0.90
N GLY A 85 -5.12 21.95 -1.78
CA GLY A 85 -5.85 21.31 -2.88
C GLY A 85 -6.71 20.13 -2.44
N LEU A 86 -7.41 19.49 -3.37
CA LEU A 86 -8.28 18.35 -3.09
C LEU A 86 -7.58 17.18 -2.36
N TRP A 87 -6.25 17.10 -2.50
CA TRP A 87 -5.41 16.05 -1.91
C TRP A 87 -4.76 16.44 -0.58
N SER A 88 -4.96 17.67 -0.12
CA SER A 88 -4.13 18.22 0.95
C SER A 88 -4.43 17.68 2.33
N GLU A 89 -5.59 17.11 2.52
CA GLU A 89 -5.97 16.62 3.84
C GLU A 89 -5.40 15.22 4.08
N GLY A 90 -4.26 15.16 4.73
CA GLY A 90 -3.58 13.92 5.13
C GLY A 90 -2.28 13.60 4.38
N GLY A 91 -2.06 14.17 3.19
CA GLY A 91 -0.87 13.88 2.39
C GLY A 91 0.44 14.43 2.96
N MET A 92 0.36 15.34 3.94
CA MET A 92 1.50 16.11 4.41
C MET A 92 2.02 15.68 5.80
N TYR A 93 1.59 14.56 6.31
CA TYR A 93 2.05 14.05 7.60
C TYR A 93 3.58 13.87 7.67
N GLN A 94 4.23 13.64 6.55
CA GLN A 94 5.67 13.48 6.48
C GLN A 94 6.43 14.76 6.80
N GLU A 95 5.82 15.92 6.58
CA GLU A 95 6.42 17.22 6.87
C GLU A 95 6.11 17.72 8.29
N ILE A 96 5.03 17.24 8.89
CA ILE A 96 4.55 17.73 10.20
C ILE A 96 5.46 17.31 11.35
N GLY A 97 6.16 16.21 11.23
CA GLY A 97 6.97 15.62 12.32
C GLY A 97 8.42 16.06 12.37
N GLY A 98 8.86 17.02 11.55
CA GLY A 98 10.27 17.34 11.45
C GLY A 98 11.08 16.14 10.94
N ARG A 99 10.51 15.36 10.04
CA ARG A 99 11.17 14.21 9.43
C ARG A 99 12.46 14.67 8.75
N ILE A 100 13.57 14.20 9.24
CA ILE A 100 14.81 14.25 8.49
C ILE A 100 14.64 13.23 7.37
N THR A 101 14.45 13.73 6.14
CA THR A 101 14.41 12.89 4.95
C THR A 101 15.77 12.21 4.83
N ARG A 102 15.80 10.91 4.95
CA ARG A 102 16.98 10.10 4.61
C ARG A 102 17.27 10.09 3.11
N TYR A 103 16.32 10.58 2.32
CA TYR A 103 16.45 10.65 0.88
C TYR A 103 16.93 12.06 0.53
N PRO A 104 18.03 12.20 -0.21
CA PRO A 104 18.42 13.49 -0.77
C PRO A 104 17.22 14.03 -1.52
N GLY A 105 17.01 15.34 -1.40
CA GLY A 105 15.96 16.00 -2.19
C GLY A 105 16.09 15.50 -3.62
N ARG A 106 14.98 15.06 -4.22
CA ARG A 106 14.97 14.53 -5.57
C ARG A 106 15.71 15.50 -6.46
N LYS A 107 16.88 15.11 -6.95
CA LYS A 107 17.50 15.83 -8.03
C LYS A 107 16.50 15.74 -9.17
N ASN A 108 16.00 16.89 -9.64
CA ASN A 108 15.04 16.97 -10.75
C ASN A 108 15.65 16.30 -11.98
N GLU A 109 15.55 15.01 -12.04
CA GLU A 109 15.98 14.23 -13.18
C GLU A 109 14.95 14.39 -14.27
N LYS A 110 15.38 14.89 -15.43
CA LYS A 110 14.51 14.95 -16.61
C LYS A 110 14.29 13.53 -17.11
N VAL A 111 13.10 13.01 -16.88
CA VAL A 111 12.68 11.72 -17.40
C VAL A 111 12.02 11.94 -18.74
N PRO A 112 12.28 11.11 -19.77
CA PRO A 112 11.56 11.20 -21.04
C PRO A 112 10.05 11.13 -20.84
N ALA A 113 9.33 11.95 -21.59
CA ALA A 113 7.86 11.98 -21.52
C ALA A 113 7.19 10.78 -22.22
N SER A 114 7.93 9.99 -23.00
CA SER A 114 7.45 8.82 -23.69
C SER A 114 8.36 7.60 -23.37
N PRO A 115 7.80 6.43 -23.00
CA PRO A 115 6.36 6.17 -22.86
C PRO A 115 5.66 7.09 -21.83
N HIS A 116 5.78 6.93 -20.58
CA HIS A 116 5.29 7.80 -19.53
C HIS A 116 6.37 7.87 -18.44
N ARG A 117 6.44 9.00 -17.71
CA ARG A 117 7.44 9.18 -16.64
C ARG A 117 7.45 8.01 -15.65
N ASP A 118 6.28 7.61 -15.19
CA ASP A 118 6.16 6.56 -14.16
C ASP A 118 6.52 5.18 -14.72
N ILE A 119 6.23 4.90 -16.00
CA ILE A 119 6.69 3.68 -16.68
C ILE A 119 8.22 3.66 -16.77
N THR A 120 8.82 4.79 -17.20
CA THR A 120 10.27 4.89 -17.31
C THR A 120 10.98 4.71 -15.97
N LEU A 121 10.43 5.31 -14.90
CA LEU A 121 11.00 5.19 -13.56
C LEU A 121 10.83 3.78 -12.99
N MET A 122 9.64 3.20 -13.12
CA MET A 122 9.37 1.85 -12.64
C MET A 122 10.22 0.83 -13.41
N GLY A 123 10.25 0.89 -14.74
CA GLY A 123 11.06 0.01 -15.57
C GLY A 123 12.54 0.05 -15.19
N ARG A 124 13.09 1.25 -14.97
CA ARG A 124 14.49 1.42 -14.54
C ARG A 124 14.79 0.73 -13.20
N TRP A 125 13.86 0.81 -12.24
CA TRP A 125 13.99 0.12 -10.96
C TRP A 125 13.87 -1.38 -11.12
N MET A 126 12.88 -1.85 -11.87
CA MET A 126 12.67 -3.28 -12.14
C MET A 126 13.91 -3.90 -12.81
N ASP A 127 14.43 -3.24 -13.84
CA ASP A 127 15.59 -3.74 -14.58
C ASP A 127 16.84 -3.81 -13.68
N ALA A 128 17.09 -2.77 -12.87
CA ALA A 128 18.24 -2.76 -11.97
C ALA A 128 18.14 -3.76 -10.81
N MET A 129 16.95 -4.03 -10.32
CA MET A 129 16.73 -4.95 -9.20
C MET A 129 16.45 -6.40 -9.65
N GLY A 130 16.37 -6.64 -10.95
CA GLY A 130 16.01 -7.95 -11.49
C GLY A 130 14.56 -8.35 -11.22
N VAL A 131 13.65 -7.36 -11.16
CA VAL A 131 12.23 -7.59 -10.92
C VAL A 131 11.50 -7.77 -12.25
N ASP A 132 10.79 -8.89 -12.42
CA ASP A 132 10.06 -9.22 -13.64
C ASP A 132 8.70 -8.54 -13.73
N MET A 133 8.00 -8.43 -12.60
CA MET A 133 6.70 -7.77 -12.51
C MET A 133 6.60 -6.95 -11.22
N ALA A 134 5.90 -5.81 -11.30
CA ALA A 134 5.64 -4.95 -10.15
C ALA A 134 4.14 -4.68 -10.00
N VAL A 135 3.65 -4.74 -8.76
CA VAL A 135 2.30 -4.30 -8.39
C VAL A 135 2.39 -2.87 -7.90
N MET A 136 1.94 -1.92 -8.72
CA MET A 136 2.07 -0.49 -8.46
C MET A 136 0.92 0.04 -7.61
N PHE A 137 1.26 0.74 -6.54
CA PHE A 137 0.34 1.46 -5.65
C PHE A 137 0.63 2.96 -5.65
N PRO A 138 -0.38 3.79 -5.37
CA PRO A 138 -0.17 5.22 -5.13
C PRO A 138 0.55 5.44 -3.79
N THR A 139 1.14 6.61 -3.57
CA THR A 139 1.74 6.99 -2.29
C THR A 139 0.91 8.05 -1.55
N PRO A 140 0.72 9.27 -2.06
CA PRO A 140 -0.13 10.27 -1.40
C PRO A 140 -1.60 9.83 -1.26
N MET A 141 -2.17 9.14 -2.23
CA MET A 141 -3.55 8.65 -2.18
C MET A 141 -3.82 7.61 -1.10
N LEU A 142 -2.81 6.99 -0.52
CA LEU A 142 -3.03 6.11 0.64
C LEU A 142 -3.74 6.83 1.80
N ASN A 143 -3.64 8.14 1.87
CA ASN A 143 -4.33 8.96 2.85
C ASN A 143 -5.65 9.58 2.35
N LEU A 144 -6.07 9.28 1.14
CA LEU A 144 -7.31 9.83 0.57
C LEU A 144 -8.56 9.43 1.37
N SER A 145 -8.55 8.23 1.95
CA SER A 145 -9.60 7.75 2.85
C SER A 145 -9.72 8.53 4.16
N ALA A 146 -8.73 9.34 4.52
CA ALA A 146 -8.83 10.26 5.65
C ALA A 146 -9.51 11.59 5.27
N CYS A 147 -9.82 11.81 3.98
CA CYS A 147 -10.53 13.00 3.51
C CYS A 147 -11.98 12.98 4.00
N PRO A 148 -12.46 14.01 4.72
CA PRO A 148 -13.83 14.05 5.21
C PRO A 148 -14.88 14.31 4.11
N ARG A 149 -14.43 14.64 2.90
CA ARG A 149 -15.27 14.94 1.73
C ARG A 149 -15.44 13.69 0.87
N ILE A 150 -16.38 12.79 1.21
CA ILE A 150 -16.64 11.54 0.48
C ILE A 150 -16.75 11.74 -1.06
N PRO A 151 -17.44 12.77 -1.59
CA PRO A 151 -17.47 12.97 -3.05
C PRO A 151 -16.10 13.22 -3.68
N VAL A 152 -15.14 13.77 -2.93
CA VAL A 152 -13.75 13.96 -3.39
C VAL A 152 -13.01 12.64 -3.43
N GLU A 153 -13.15 11.81 -2.39
CA GLU A 153 -12.58 10.45 -2.36
C GLU A 153 -13.07 9.65 -3.58
N VAL A 154 -14.37 9.64 -3.84
CA VAL A 154 -14.97 8.93 -4.98
C VAL A 154 -14.44 9.45 -6.31
N ALA A 155 -14.46 10.77 -6.51
CA ALA A 155 -14.05 11.38 -7.77
C ALA A 155 -12.56 11.15 -8.07
N LEU A 156 -11.70 11.29 -7.08
CA LEU A 156 -10.26 11.08 -7.25
C LEU A 156 -9.91 9.60 -7.42
N SER A 157 -10.56 8.70 -6.68
CA SER A 157 -10.36 7.26 -6.85
C SER A 157 -10.70 6.80 -8.25
N LYS A 158 -11.84 7.23 -8.78
CA LYS A 158 -12.29 6.89 -10.14
C LYS A 158 -11.35 7.49 -11.20
N ALA A 159 -10.99 8.75 -11.04
CA ALA A 159 -10.08 9.45 -11.96
C ALA A 159 -8.69 8.79 -11.98
N TYR A 160 -8.13 8.49 -10.81
CA TYR A 160 -6.84 7.82 -10.69
C TYR A 160 -6.87 6.43 -11.33
N ASN A 161 -7.88 5.61 -11.04
CA ASN A 161 -8.00 4.27 -11.60
C ASN A 161 -8.08 4.29 -13.13
N ARG A 162 -8.85 5.21 -13.71
CA ARG A 162 -8.95 5.38 -15.17
C ARG A 162 -7.60 5.80 -15.76
N TRP A 163 -6.99 6.82 -15.18
CA TRP A 163 -5.68 7.30 -15.61
C TRP A 163 -4.62 6.18 -15.54
N LEU A 164 -4.58 5.45 -14.42
CA LEU A 164 -3.62 4.37 -14.22
C LEU A 164 -3.79 3.25 -15.26
N CYS A 165 -5.04 2.84 -15.52
CA CYS A 165 -5.33 1.85 -16.56
C CYS A 165 -4.89 2.33 -17.93
N ASP A 166 -5.32 3.54 -18.33
CA ASP A 166 -5.10 4.05 -19.69
C ASP A 166 -3.65 4.44 -19.98
N LYS A 167 -2.95 4.97 -19.00
CA LYS A 167 -1.60 5.53 -19.20
C LYS A 167 -0.47 4.60 -18.80
N ILE A 168 -0.70 3.70 -17.84
CA ILE A 168 0.34 2.88 -17.25
C ILE A 168 0.12 1.40 -17.57
N LEU A 169 -1.01 0.83 -17.12
CA LEU A 169 -1.23 -0.62 -17.20
C LEU A 169 -1.41 -1.12 -18.64
N ASP A 170 -2.01 -0.32 -19.50
CA ASP A 170 -2.15 -0.67 -20.92
C ASP A 170 -0.81 -0.61 -21.67
N ALA A 171 0.12 0.24 -21.21
CA ALA A 171 1.37 0.53 -21.90
C ALA A 171 2.51 -0.44 -21.55
N ASP A 172 2.64 -0.87 -20.27
CA ASP A 172 3.68 -1.84 -19.86
C ASP A 172 3.04 -3.06 -19.18
N PRO A 173 3.12 -4.26 -19.81
CA PRO A 173 2.52 -5.48 -19.27
C PRO A 173 3.20 -6.00 -18.00
N ARG A 174 4.40 -5.52 -17.65
CA ARG A 174 5.09 -5.90 -16.41
C ARG A 174 4.51 -5.20 -15.19
N ILE A 175 3.82 -4.08 -15.40
CA ILE A 175 3.19 -3.31 -14.33
C ILE A 175 1.76 -3.79 -14.15
N LYS A 176 1.42 -4.14 -12.91
CA LYS A 176 0.09 -4.53 -12.45
C LYS A 176 -0.35 -3.56 -11.36
N SER A 177 -1.62 -3.60 -10.99
CA SER A 177 -2.11 -2.86 -9.83
C SER A 177 -3.32 -3.51 -9.20
N MET A 178 -3.47 -3.32 -7.90
CA MET A 178 -4.73 -3.44 -7.18
C MET A 178 -5.33 -2.04 -7.09
N LEU A 179 -6.47 -1.83 -7.76
CA LEU A 179 -7.05 -0.50 -7.90
C LEU A 179 -7.68 0.01 -6.61
N TYR A 180 -7.63 1.31 -6.41
CA TYR A 180 -8.12 1.99 -5.23
C TYR A 180 -9.66 1.98 -5.15
N LEU A 181 -10.20 1.62 -3.98
CA LEU A 181 -11.64 1.65 -3.68
C LEU A 181 -11.96 2.79 -2.69
N PRO A 182 -12.94 3.67 -3.02
CA PRO A 182 -13.39 4.73 -2.12
C PRO A 182 -14.30 4.15 -1.02
N PHE A 183 -13.69 3.65 0.04
CA PHE A 183 -14.36 2.80 1.01
C PHE A 183 -15.39 3.52 1.90
N HIS A 184 -15.48 4.86 1.85
CA HIS A 184 -16.54 5.59 2.54
C HIS A 184 -17.88 5.62 1.78
N ASP A 185 -17.87 5.23 0.50
CA ASP A 185 -19.06 5.10 -0.33
C ASP A 185 -19.20 3.67 -0.86
N PRO A 186 -20.07 2.83 -0.25
CA PRO A 186 -20.23 1.44 -0.65
C PRO A 186 -20.75 1.24 -2.08
N GLU A 187 -21.59 2.14 -2.59
CA GLU A 187 -22.10 2.03 -3.95
C GLU A 187 -21.02 2.38 -4.97
N ALA A 188 -20.29 3.47 -4.76
CA ALA A 188 -19.14 3.83 -5.58
C ALA A 188 -18.05 2.75 -5.53
N THR A 189 -17.83 2.11 -4.39
CA THR A 189 -16.93 0.96 -4.24
C THR A 189 -17.34 -0.17 -5.18
N TYR A 190 -18.63 -0.52 -5.19
CA TYR A 190 -19.14 -1.55 -6.08
C TYR A 190 -19.06 -1.16 -7.57
N GLU A 191 -19.47 0.07 -7.91
CA GLU A 191 -19.40 0.58 -9.29
C GLU A 191 -17.97 0.53 -9.85
N ILE A 192 -16.96 0.87 -9.05
CA ILE A 192 -15.55 0.80 -9.45
C ILE A 192 -15.12 -0.64 -9.73
N ILE A 193 -15.54 -1.60 -8.90
CA ILE A 193 -15.23 -3.01 -9.17
C ILE A 193 -15.85 -3.42 -10.52
N GLU A 194 -17.11 -3.09 -10.77
CA GLU A 194 -17.78 -3.42 -12.04
C GLU A 194 -17.14 -2.75 -13.25
N GLU A 195 -16.68 -1.50 -13.11
CA GLU A 195 -16.07 -0.74 -14.21
C GLU A 195 -14.66 -1.27 -14.57
N PHE A 196 -13.89 -1.74 -13.58
CA PHE A 196 -12.46 -1.97 -13.79
C PHE A 196 -12.00 -3.42 -13.66
N ALA A 197 -12.84 -4.34 -13.21
CA ALA A 197 -12.42 -5.72 -12.91
C ALA A 197 -11.77 -6.45 -14.10
N ASP A 198 -12.21 -6.15 -15.31
CA ASP A 198 -11.76 -6.79 -16.54
C ASP A 198 -10.69 -5.99 -17.30
N ARG A 199 -10.20 -4.87 -16.71
CA ARG A 199 -9.17 -4.05 -17.35
C ARG A 199 -7.82 -4.75 -17.28
N LYS A 200 -7.05 -4.61 -18.37
CA LYS A 200 -5.70 -5.17 -18.48
C LYS A 200 -4.81 -4.65 -17.34
N GLY A 201 -4.03 -5.54 -16.73
CA GLY A 201 -3.11 -5.19 -15.65
C GLY A 201 -3.76 -5.03 -14.28
N VAL A 202 -5.08 -5.02 -14.18
CA VAL A 202 -5.80 -5.05 -12.89
C VAL A 202 -5.79 -6.48 -12.35
N ILE A 203 -5.24 -6.65 -11.15
CA ILE A 203 -5.11 -7.95 -10.49
C ILE A 203 -5.87 -8.07 -9.17
N GLY A 204 -6.56 -7.01 -8.77
CA GLY A 204 -7.32 -6.93 -7.55
C GLY A 204 -7.73 -5.51 -7.23
N PHE A 205 -8.24 -5.33 -6.04
CA PHE A 205 -8.63 -4.01 -5.52
C PHE A 205 -8.09 -3.83 -4.11
N MET A 206 -7.85 -2.59 -3.72
CA MET A 206 -7.37 -2.27 -2.38
C MET A 206 -8.18 -1.16 -1.73
N VAL A 207 -8.26 -1.25 -0.43
CA VAL A 207 -8.68 -0.17 0.47
C VAL A 207 -7.51 0.21 1.35
N THR A 208 -7.43 1.46 1.76
CA THR A 208 -6.42 1.85 2.75
C THR A 208 -6.94 1.60 4.16
N SER A 209 -6.04 1.21 5.04
CA SER A 209 -6.41 0.85 6.41
C SER A 209 -6.70 2.05 7.32
N THR A 210 -6.52 3.27 6.83
CA THR A 210 -6.87 4.51 7.55
C THR A 210 -8.31 4.97 7.31
N HIS A 211 -9.23 4.07 7.02
CA HIS A 211 -10.65 4.39 6.85
C HIS A 211 -11.44 4.20 8.16
N TYR A 212 -12.58 4.91 8.27
CA TYR A 212 -13.45 4.91 9.44
C TYR A 212 -14.76 4.10 9.24
N ARG A 213 -14.78 3.22 8.24
CA ARG A 213 -15.89 2.32 7.98
C ARG A 213 -15.56 0.89 8.43
N ALA A 214 -16.54 0.23 9.00
CA ALA A 214 -16.42 -1.17 9.38
C ALA A 214 -16.36 -2.05 8.13
N ASN A 215 -15.29 -2.82 7.97
CA ASN A 215 -15.13 -3.73 6.83
C ASN A 215 -16.10 -4.93 6.83
N TYR A 216 -16.84 -5.11 7.91
CA TYR A 216 -17.90 -6.12 8.05
C TYR A 216 -19.31 -5.56 7.84
N ASP A 217 -19.44 -4.25 7.50
CA ASP A 217 -20.76 -3.65 7.24
C ASP A 217 -21.44 -4.31 6.04
N ASN A 218 -22.73 -4.58 6.20
CA ASN A 218 -23.54 -5.22 5.16
C ASN A 218 -23.59 -4.44 3.84
N ALA A 219 -23.34 -3.15 3.86
CA ALA A 219 -23.28 -2.31 2.68
C ALA A 219 -22.21 -2.76 1.66
N TYR A 220 -21.15 -3.47 2.11
CA TYR A 220 -20.06 -3.96 1.24
C TYR A 220 -20.25 -5.39 0.74
N MET A 221 -21.27 -6.12 1.18
CA MET A 221 -21.42 -7.54 0.84
C MET A 221 -21.51 -7.78 -0.67
N LYS A 222 -22.15 -6.86 -1.39
CA LYS A 222 -22.24 -6.90 -2.85
C LYS A 222 -20.86 -6.78 -3.51
N SER A 223 -20.01 -5.88 -2.99
CA SER A 223 -18.64 -5.68 -3.46
C SER A 223 -17.77 -6.92 -3.22
N TYR A 224 -17.84 -7.51 -2.04
CA TYR A 224 -17.09 -8.72 -1.71
C TYR A 224 -17.54 -9.93 -2.53
N ALA A 225 -18.84 -10.07 -2.78
CA ALA A 225 -19.36 -11.11 -3.66
C ALA A 225 -18.81 -10.94 -5.09
N ALA A 226 -18.83 -9.72 -5.63
CA ALA A 226 -18.33 -9.41 -6.95
C ALA A 226 -16.81 -9.71 -7.10
N LEU A 227 -16.01 -9.39 -6.09
CA LEU A 227 -14.59 -9.74 -6.06
C LEU A 227 -14.37 -11.25 -5.99
N GLN A 228 -15.10 -11.94 -5.12
CA GLN A 228 -15.00 -13.39 -4.97
C GLN A 228 -15.38 -14.12 -6.27
N GLU A 229 -16.46 -13.73 -6.92
CA GLU A 229 -16.96 -14.33 -8.18
C GLU A 229 -15.94 -14.19 -9.32
N ARG A 230 -15.22 -13.06 -9.35
CA ARG A 230 -14.17 -12.80 -10.34
C ARG A 230 -12.80 -13.32 -9.94
N ASN A 231 -12.68 -13.96 -8.76
CA ASN A 231 -11.40 -14.39 -8.17
C ASN A 231 -10.36 -13.26 -8.09
N LEU A 232 -10.83 -12.05 -7.77
CA LEU A 232 -9.98 -10.88 -7.56
C LEU A 232 -9.78 -10.67 -6.05
N PRO A 233 -8.54 -10.54 -5.58
CA PRO A 233 -8.25 -10.32 -4.17
C PRO A 233 -8.62 -8.91 -3.71
N LEU A 234 -8.85 -8.78 -2.40
CA LEU A 234 -9.00 -7.52 -1.69
C LEU A 234 -7.75 -7.26 -0.83
N GLY A 235 -7.06 -6.16 -1.10
CA GLY A 235 -5.94 -5.69 -0.30
C GLY A 235 -6.37 -4.68 0.75
N PHE A 236 -5.81 -4.79 1.95
CA PHE A 236 -5.86 -3.77 3.00
C PHE A 236 -4.47 -3.16 3.09
N HIS A 237 -4.27 -2.05 2.40
CA HIS A 237 -2.97 -1.41 2.34
C HIS A 237 -2.75 -0.56 3.59
N ALA A 238 -1.69 -0.84 4.31
CA ALA A 238 -1.33 -0.06 5.47
C ALA A 238 -1.10 1.40 5.08
N ALA A 239 -1.59 2.29 5.94
CA ALA A 239 -1.36 3.70 5.84
C ALA A 239 -1.46 4.26 7.26
N PHE A 240 -1.03 5.50 7.44
CA PHE A 240 -1.11 6.16 8.73
C PHE A 240 -1.33 7.64 8.54
N THR A 241 -2.00 8.23 9.50
CA THR A 241 -2.13 9.68 9.58
C THR A 241 -2.17 10.10 11.05
N TRP A 242 -1.61 11.25 11.36
CA TRP A 242 -1.70 11.82 12.72
C TRP A 242 -3.12 12.19 13.09
N SER A 243 -3.98 12.41 12.12
CA SER A 243 -5.40 12.68 12.34
C SER A 243 -6.20 11.42 12.71
N ASP A 244 -5.63 10.22 12.60
CA ASP A 244 -6.28 9.02 13.11
C ASP A 244 -6.46 9.12 14.62
N GLN A 245 -7.68 8.88 15.09
CA GLN A 245 -8.05 9.07 16.48
C GLN A 245 -7.17 8.26 17.45
N SER A 246 -6.77 7.07 17.07
CA SER A 246 -5.91 6.20 17.89
C SER A 246 -4.47 6.70 17.98
N LEU A 247 -4.00 7.41 16.95
CA LEU A 247 -2.64 7.92 16.83
C LEU A 247 -2.48 9.35 17.34
N GLN A 248 -3.57 10.07 17.60
CA GLN A 248 -3.54 11.43 18.15
C GLN A 248 -2.88 11.53 19.53
N LEU A 249 -2.82 10.44 20.28
CA LEU A 249 -2.10 10.37 21.55
C LEU A 249 -0.58 10.38 21.39
N CYS A 250 -0.06 10.12 20.22
CA CYS A 250 1.37 10.17 19.95
C CYS A 250 1.84 11.62 19.82
N ASN A 251 2.76 12.03 20.67
CA ASN A 251 3.35 13.39 20.64
C ASN A 251 4.61 13.48 19.77
N ARG A 252 4.98 12.41 19.09
CA ARG A 252 6.15 12.31 18.19
C ARG A 252 5.76 11.56 16.93
N PHE A 253 6.21 12.06 15.79
CA PHE A 253 5.95 11.41 14.50
C PHE A 253 6.49 9.98 14.42
N ILE A 254 7.62 9.70 15.05
CA ILE A 254 8.18 8.34 15.11
C ILE A 254 7.19 7.34 15.72
N GLY A 255 6.42 7.74 16.73
CA GLY A 255 5.37 6.89 17.31
C GLY A 255 4.23 6.64 16.33
N VAL A 256 3.77 7.69 15.64
CA VAL A 256 2.72 7.57 14.62
C VAL A 256 3.15 6.63 13.51
N HIS A 257 4.37 6.81 12.98
CA HIS A 257 4.88 6.00 11.89
C HIS A 257 5.12 4.53 12.31
N ALA A 258 5.72 4.32 13.47
CA ALA A 258 6.03 2.98 13.95
C ALA A 258 4.77 2.14 14.28
N LEU A 259 3.72 2.77 14.79
CA LEU A 259 2.49 2.07 15.17
C LEU A 259 1.47 1.97 14.03
N GLY A 260 1.33 3.03 13.23
CA GLY A 260 0.21 3.18 12.31
C GLY A 260 0.10 2.07 11.29
N PHE A 261 1.21 1.67 10.69
CA PHE A 261 1.24 0.61 9.68
C PHE A 261 0.69 -0.73 10.21
N SER A 262 1.16 -1.19 11.36
CA SER A 262 0.69 -2.45 11.93
C SER A 262 -0.68 -2.32 12.59
N TRP A 263 -0.89 -1.22 13.33
CA TRP A 263 -2.10 -1.01 14.12
C TRP A 263 -3.37 -1.03 13.27
N CYS A 264 -3.38 -0.29 12.17
CA CYS A 264 -4.56 -0.21 11.31
C CYS A 264 -4.94 -1.58 10.73
N ASN A 265 -3.96 -2.35 10.24
CA ASN A 265 -4.23 -3.68 9.72
C ASN A 265 -4.58 -4.71 10.82
N MET A 266 -3.98 -4.62 12.00
CA MET A 266 -4.39 -5.44 13.16
C MET A 266 -5.87 -5.24 13.50
N LEU A 267 -6.33 -3.98 13.52
CA LEU A 267 -7.72 -3.63 13.80
C LEU A 267 -8.66 -4.21 12.74
N HIS A 268 -8.36 -3.96 11.46
CA HIS A 268 -9.23 -4.39 10.37
C HIS A 268 -9.24 -5.91 10.19
N MET A 269 -8.11 -6.59 10.37
CA MET A 269 -8.03 -8.04 10.33
C MET A 269 -8.82 -8.68 11.49
N THR A 270 -8.70 -8.14 12.69
CA THR A 270 -9.49 -8.60 13.84
C THR A 270 -10.98 -8.51 13.54
N ASN A 271 -11.44 -7.35 13.05
CA ASN A 271 -12.84 -7.16 12.68
C ASN A 271 -13.28 -8.09 11.55
N TRP A 272 -12.45 -8.28 10.53
CA TRP A 272 -12.72 -9.17 9.42
C TRP A 272 -12.98 -10.61 9.88
N ILE A 273 -12.11 -11.12 10.74
CA ILE A 273 -12.21 -12.49 11.25
C ILE A 273 -13.39 -12.60 12.21
N THR A 274 -13.44 -11.79 13.26
CA THR A 274 -14.41 -11.95 14.34
C THR A 274 -15.86 -11.76 13.89
N ASN A 275 -16.09 -11.01 12.81
CA ASN A 275 -17.41 -10.87 12.18
C ASN A 275 -17.70 -11.93 11.10
N GLY A 276 -16.88 -12.97 11.01
CA GLY A 276 -17.13 -14.12 10.16
C GLY A 276 -17.02 -13.85 8.66
N MET A 277 -16.29 -12.82 8.25
CA MET A 277 -16.13 -12.50 6.82
C MET A 277 -15.49 -13.64 6.03
N PRO A 278 -14.47 -14.37 6.56
CA PRO A 278 -13.93 -15.54 5.87
C PRO A 278 -14.94 -16.67 5.67
N GLU A 279 -15.93 -16.80 6.55
CA GLU A 279 -17.03 -17.79 6.38
C GLU A 279 -18.09 -17.32 5.39
N ARG A 280 -18.34 -16.02 5.30
CA ARG A 280 -19.28 -15.42 4.34
C ARG A 280 -18.71 -15.40 2.91
N PHE A 281 -17.40 -15.20 2.79
CA PHE A 281 -16.68 -15.12 1.51
C PHE A 281 -15.45 -16.04 1.50
N PRO A 282 -15.66 -17.37 1.53
CA PRO A 282 -14.56 -18.33 1.75
C PRO A 282 -13.57 -18.44 0.58
N LYS A 283 -13.90 -17.88 -0.58
CA LYS A 283 -12.98 -17.85 -1.75
C LYS A 283 -12.35 -16.47 -1.97
N LEU A 284 -12.77 -15.45 -1.23
CA LEU A 284 -12.19 -14.11 -1.34
C LEU A 284 -10.81 -14.10 -0.65
N LYS A 285 -9.78 -13.93 -1.43
CA LYS A 285 -8.41 -13.77 -0.92
C LYS A 285 -8.24 -12.37 -0.36
N THR A 286 -7.67 -12.27 0.83
CA THR A 286 -7.35 -11.00 1.48
C THR A 286 -5.84 -10.85 1.65
N LEU A 287 -5.34 -9.65 1.38
CA LEU A 287 -3.94 -9.27 1.53
C LEU A 287 -3.82 -8.14 2.55
N TRP A 288 -2.90 -8.29 3.50
CA TRP A 288 -2.56 -7.28 4.52
C TRP A 288 -1.21 -6.68 4.16
N ILE A 289 -1.27 -5.53 3.47
CA ILE A 289 -0.15 -4.98 2.71
C ILE A 289 0.60 -3.96 3.57
N GLU A 290 1.94 -4.03 3.56
CA GLU A 290 2.88 -3.08 4.18
C GLU A 290 2.71 -2.95 5.72
N SER A 291 2.28 -3.98 6.40
CA SER A 291 2.03 -3.90 7.86
C SER A 291 3.01 -4.70 8.72
N GLY A 292 3.98 -5.37 8.11
CA GLY A 292 4.94 -6.23 8.80
C GLY A 292 4.40 -7.62 9.12
N LEU A 293 5.28 -8.50 9.59
CA LEU A 293 4.97 -9.90 9.85
C LEU A 293 4.99 -10.25 11.35
N ALA A 294 5.81 -9.58 12.15
CA ALA A 294 6.06 -9.97 13.55
C ALA A 294 4.81 -9.93 14.45
N TRP A 295 3.82 -9.12 14.13
CA TRP A 295 2.57 -9.03 14.89
C TRP A 295 1.58 -10.19 14.62
N ILE A 296 1.76 -10.93 13.53
CA ILE A 296 0.84 -11.99 13.10
C ILE A 296 0.80 -13.14 14.09
N PRO A 297 1.93 -13.76 14.51
CA PRO A 297 1.92 -14.84 15.49
C PRO A 297 1.35 -14.39 16.84
N PHE A 298 1.61 -13.15 17.25
CA PHE A 298 1.02 -12.57 18.45
C PHE A 298 -0.52 -12.53 18.36
N MET A 299 -1.05 -12.04 17.25
CA MET A 299 -2.50 -11.96 17.03
C MET A 299 -3.16 -13.33 16.89
N MET A 300 -2.48 -14.30 16.26
CA MET A 300 -2.96 -15.70 16.22
C MET A 300 -3.22 -16.23 17.61
N GLN A 301 -2.24 -16.10 18.51
CA GLN A 301 -2.37 -16.56 19.89
C GLN A 301 -3.45 -15.79 20.65
N ARG A 302 -3.47 -14.47 20.50
CA ARG A 302 -4.46 -13.62 21.20
C ARG A 302 -5.88 -13.95 20.79
N LEU A 303 -6.16 -13.99 19.49
CA LEU A 303 -7.50 -14.24 18.97
C LEU A 303 -7.98 -15.67 19.26
N ASP A 304 -7.10 -16.67 19.19
CA ASP A 304 -7.46 -18.04 19.54
C ASP A 304 -7.85 -18.16 21.02
N ASN A 305 -7.09 -17.56 21.92
CA ASN A 305 -7.39 -17.57 23.34
C ASN A 305 -8.73 -16.87 23.66
N GLU A 306 -8.95 -15.70 23.08
CA GLU A 306 -10.21 -14.96 23.24
C GLU A 306 -11.40 -15.74 22.67
N PHE A 307 -11.22 -16.33 21.47
CA PHE A 307 -12.26 -17.15 20.84
C PHE A 307 -12.64 -18.36 21.69
N MET A 308 -11.66 -19.08 22.25
CA MET A 308 -11.94 -20.25 23.10
C MET A 308 -12.70 -19.89 24.37
N MET A 309 -12.52 -18.68 24.89
CA MET A 309 -13.25 -18.20 26.08
C MET A 309 -14.63 -17.62 25.74
N ARG A 310 -14.82 -17.11 24.52
CA ARG A 310 -16.00 -16.32 24.12
C ARG A 310 -16.50 -16.71 22.73
N THR A 311 -16.56 -18.00 22.44
CA THR A 311 -16.97 -18.53 21.13
C THR A 311 -18.33 -17.99 20.66
N SER A 312 -19.25 -17.70 21.59
CA SER A 312 -20.56 -17.15 21.30
C SER A 312 -20.53 -15.76 20.66
N ASP A 313 -19.49 -14.97 20.92
CA ASP A 313 -19.32 -13.62 20.32
C ASP A 313 -18.99 -13.70 18.83
N CYS A 314 -18.44 -14.83 18.38
CA CYS A 314 -18.02 -15.06 17.00
C CYS A 314 -18.80 -16.24 16.39
N ALA A 315 -20.12 -16.23 16.51
CA ALA A 315 -20.99 -17.36 16.17
C ALA A 315 -20.90 -17.85 14.71
N LEU A 316 -20.38 -17.05 13.80
CA LEU A 316 -20.17 -17.42 12.40
C LEU A 316 -18.89 -18.24 12.18
N LEU A 317 -17.91 -18.15 13.07
CA LEU A 317 -16.65 -18.88 12.91
C LEU A 317 -16.83 -20.38 13.18
N LYS A 318 -16.31 -21.20 12.29
CA LYS A 318 -16.30 -22.67 12.40
C LYS A 318 -14.96 -23.22 12.84
N ARG A 319 -13.92 -22.43 12.77
CA ARG A 319 -12.54 -22.78 13.09
C ARG A 319 -11.95 -21.70 14.02
N LYS A 320 -10.76 -21.92 14.52
CA LYS A 320 -10.02 -20.91 15.28
C LYS A 320 -9.63 -19.73 14.39
N PRO A 321 -9.56 -18.51 14.91
CA PRO A 321 -9.08 -17.34 14.18
C PRO A 321 -7.74 -17.56 13.47
N SER A 322 -6.78 -18.24 14.11
CA SER A 322 -5.49 -18.53 13.50
C SER A 322 -5.57 -19.40 12.24
N ASP A 323 -6.59 -20.24 12.09
CA ASP A 323 -6.77 -21.07 10.89
C ASP A 323 -7.15 -20.23 9.68
N TYR A 324 -7.98 -19.18 9.87
CA TYR A 324 -8.28 -18.21 8.81
C TYR A 324 -7.08 -17.34 8.51
N MET A 325 -6.32 -16.92 9.53
CA MET A 325 -5.13 -16.09 9.34
C MET A 325 -4.07 -16.80 8.48
N ARG A 326 -3.92 -18.13 8.57
CA ARG A 326 -3.00 -18.90 7.73
C ARG A 326 -3.40 -18.96 6.25
N GLU A 327 -4.64 -18.66 5.93
CA GLU A 327 -5.17 -18.62 4.56
C GLU A 327 -5.09 -17.22 3.93
N MET A 328 -4.68 -16.21 4.70
CA MET A 328 -4.49 -14.83 4.26
C MET A 328 -3.07 -14.57 3.79
N PHE A 329 -2.88 -13.47 3.06
CA PHE A 329 -1.58 -13.06 2.55
C PHE A 329 -1.11 -11.80 3.28
N TYR A 330 0.20 -11.71 3.49
CA TYR A 330 0.83 -10.62 4.22
C TYR A 330 2.06 -10.13 3.48
N THR A 331 2.33 -8.83 3.52
CA THR A 331 3.58 -8.29 3.02
C THR A 331 4.36 -7.62 4.14
N THR A 332 5.69 -7.66 3.99
CA THR A 332 6.60 -7.02 4.95
C THR A 332 6.49 -5.50 4.86
N GLN A 333 6.91 -4.85 5.92
CA GLN A 333 7.14 -3.41 5.90
C GLN A 333 8.62 -3.15 5.58
N PRO A 334 8.98 -2.18 4.71
CA PRO A 334 10.37 -2.02 4.24
C PRO A 334 11.43 -1.82 5.33
N MET A 335 11.02 -1.41 6.53
CA MET A 335 11.92 -1.21 7.68
C MET A 335 11.94 -2.39 8.64
N GLU A 336 11.21 -3.46 8.36
CA GLU A 336 11.18 -4.66 9.17
C GLU A 336 12.45 -5.50 8.94
N MET A 337 13.01 -6.02 10.00
CA MET A 337 14.09 -7.01 9.90
C MET A 337 13.46 -8.38 9.65
N VAL A 338 13.39 -8.79 8.41
CA VAL A 338 12.74 -10.03 7.97
C VAL A 338 13.31 -11.24 8.70
N ASP A 339 14.61 -11.31 8.88
CA ASP A 339 15.30 -12.38 9.62
C ASP A 339 14.74 -12.60 11.02
N ARG A 340 14.39 -11.49 11.71
CA ARG A 340 13.79 -11.57 13.05
C ARG A 340 12.30 -11.90 13.02
N SER A 341 11.61 -11.50 11.96
CA SER A 341 10.19 -11.84 11.78
C SER A 341 10.00 -13.32 11.51
N GLU A 342 10.90 -13.96 10.78
CA GLU A 342 10.89 -15.39 10.50
C GLU A 342 11.14 -16.24 11.75
N GLU A 343 11.96 -15.77 12.71
CA GLU A 343 12.19 -16.44 13.99
C GLU A 343 10.91 -16.64 14.82
N HIS A 344 9.89 -15.84 14.59
CA HIS A 344 8.60 -15.90 15.30
C HIS A 344 7.52 -16.71 14.57
N THR A 345 7.76 -17.14 13.35
CA THR A 345 6.80 -17.87 12.51
C THR A 345 7.09 -19.38 12.40
N SER A 346 8.22 -19.84 12.92
CA SER A 346 8.63 -21.26 12.93
C SER A 346 8.02 -22.06 14.09
#